data_20ef7aa007c8a545031ba0cecff227cd
#
_entry.id   20ef7aa007c8a545031ba0cecff227cd
#
_cell.length_a   1.000
_cell.length_b   1.000
_cell.length_c   1.000
_cell.angle_alpha   90.00
_cell.angle_beta   90.00
_cell.angle_gamma   90.00
#
_symmetry.space_group_name_H-M   'P 1'
#
loop_
_entity.id
_entity.type
_entity.pdbx_description
1 polymer ?
#
loop_
_entity_poly.entity_id
_entity_poly.type
_entity_poly.pdbx_seq_one_letter_code
_entity_poly.pdbx_strand_id
1 'polypeptide(L)'
;SEIFGCEVVETSALKGTGLKEVVEKAIEAAKKNEWKNPAGIFSGSVENAIEKVEEAVGDAVDADQKRWFAIKLLEKDSKVIEQLHLPASAMAAVNTEVTRLEKEQDDDTESIITDERYTYIGSVIDKAVKKSGKKLSTSDKIDKIVTNRILGIPIFAAVMWFVYYICVSTLGTMGTDWANDTFGGGIQEWAGAALAAAG
;
A
#
# COMPACT_ATOMS: atom_id res chain seq x y z
N SER A 1 -12.57 8.11 -17.12
CA SER A 1 -12.27 9.47 -17.63
C SER A 1 -13.35 10.50 -17.33
N GLU A 2 -14.66 10.20 -17.47
CA GLU A 2 -15.75 11.17 -17.23
C GLU A 2 -15.75 11.80 -15.84
N ILE A 3 -15.44 11.00 -14.80
CA ILE A 3 -15.47 11.47 -13.39
C ILE A 3 -14.26 12.37 -13.08
N PHE A 4 -13.10 12.04 -13.61
CA PHE A 4 -11.86 12.78 -13.33
C PHE A 4 -11.56 13.87 -14.35
N GLY A 5 -12.32 13.94 -15.46
CA GLY A 5 -12.06 14.90 -16.54
C GLY A 5 -10.72 14.72 -17.26
N CYS A 6 -10.07 13.57 -17.08
CA CYS A 6 -8.79 13.25 -17.72
C CYS A 6 -8.83 11.87 -18.38
N GLU A 7 -7.86 11.62 -19.27
CA GLU A 7 -7.66 10.33 -19.88
C GLU A 7 -7.23 9.29 -18.83
N VAL A 8 -7.80 8.09 -18.93
CA VAL A 8 -7.49 6.97 -18.03
C VAL A 8 -7.01 5.79 -18.87
N VAL A 9 -5.85 5.26 -18.53
CA VAL A 9 -5.24 4.13 -19.24
C VAL A 9 -4.99 2.99 -18.25
N GLU A 10 -5.42 1.78 -18.62
CA GLU A 10 -5.16 0.59 -17.83
C GLU A 10 -3.76 0.05 -18.11
N THR A 11 -2.96 -0.12 -17.06
CA THR A 11 -1.58 -0.58 -17.18
C THR A 11 -1.28 -1.76 -16.26
N SER A 12 -0.35 -2.61 -16.69
CA SER A 12 0.24 -3.64 -15.83
C SER A 12 1.76 -3.60 -15.97
N ALA A 13 2.45 -3.13 -14.95
CA ALA A 13 3.91 -3.10 -14.91
C ALA A 13 4.52 -4.50 -15.06
N LEU A 14 3.93 -5.51 -14.40
CA LEU A 14 4.38 -6.89 -14.46
C LEU A 14 4.26 -7.51 -15.86
N LYS A 15 3.18 -7.20 -16.59
CA LYS A 15 2.91 -7.73 -17.93
C LYS A 15 3.41 -6.83 -19.05
N GLY A 16 3.85 -5.61 -18.74
CA GLY A 16 4.27 -4.62 -19.72
C GLY A 16 3.12 -4.11 -20.62
N THR A 17 1.84 -4.36 -20.26
CA THR A 17 0.69 -3.91 -21.03
C THR A 17 0.34 -2.46 -20.74
N GLY A 18 -0.11 -1.71 -21.75
CA GLY A 18 -0.56 -0.33 -21.64
C GLY A 18 0.55 0.73 -21.52
N LEU A 19 1.84 0.36 -21.42
CA LEU A 19 2.93 1.31 -21.20
C LEU A 19 3.10 2.31 -22.35
N LYS A 20 3.00 1.85 -23.61
CA LYS A 20 3.09 2.74 -24.76
C LYS A 20 1.91 3.70 -24.82
N GLU A 21 0.71 3.20 -24.58
CA GLU A 21 -0.52 3.99 -24.55
C GLU A 21 -0.48 5.10 -23.50
N VAL A 22 0.05 4.82 -22.31
CA VAL A 22 0.25 5.85 -21.26
C VAL A 22 1.13 6.98 -21.77
N VAL A 23 2.26 6.65 -22.39
CA VAL A 23 3.20 7.66 -22.91
C VAL A 23 2.55 8.49 -24.01
N GLU A 24 1.85 7.86 -24.96
CA GLU A 24 1.14 8.53 -26.04
C GLU A 24 0.06 9.47 -25.50
N LYS A 25 -0.76 9.00 -24.54
CA LYS A 25 -1.79 9.83 -23.91
C LYS A 25 -1.22 10.96 -23.06
N ALA A 26 -0.12 10.74 -22.37
CA ALA A 26 0.56 11.78 -21.62
C ALA A 26 1.09 12.90 -22.55
N ILE A 27 1.70 12.54 -23.68
CA ILE A 27 2.17 13.49 -24.70
C ILE A 27 0.99 14.27 -25.31
N GLU A 28 -0.13 13.57 -25.59
CA GLU A 28 -1.34 14.19 -26.12
C GLU A 28 -1.93 15.20 -25.12
N ALA A 29 -2.03 14.83 -23.85
CA ALA A 29 -2.51 15.71 -22.78
C ALA A 29 -1.61 16.94 -22.61
N ALA A 30 -0.29 16.76 -22.60
CA ALA A 30 0.67 17.86 -22.52
C ALA A 30 0.56 18.83 -23.71
N LYS A 31 0.29 18.33 -24.92
CA LYS A 31 0.08 19.18 -26.10
C LYS A 31 -1.22 19.98 -26.06
N LYS A 32 -2.29 19.41 -25.46
CA LYS A 32 -3.58 20.10 -25.33
C LYS A 32 -3.54 21.22 -24.30
N ASN A 33 -2.64 21.12 -23.31
CA ASN A 33 -2.48 22.07 -22.19
C ASN A 33 -3.80 22.47 -21.52
N GLU A 34 -4.76 21.55 -21.47
CA GLU A 34 -6.06 21.72 -20.86
C GLU A 34 -6.06 21.08 -19.45
N TRP A 35 -5.49 21.78 -18.48
CA TRP A 35 -5.60 21.39 -17.08
C TRP A 35 -6.94 21.84 -16.52
N LYS A 36 -7.77 20.89 -16.10
CA LYS A 36 -8.94 21.16 -15.28
C LYS A 36 -8.69 20.56 -13.91
N ASN A 37 -8.56 21.43 -12.91
CA ASN A 37 -8.61 20.94 -11.53
C ASN A 37 -9.97 20.29 -11.31
N PRO A 38 -10.02 19.06 -10.76
CA PRO A 38 -11.29 18.45 -10.41
C PRO A 38 -11.98 19.34 -9.37
N ALA A 39 -13.17 19.84 -9.72
CA ALA A 39 -13.98 20.64 -8.82
C ALA A 39 -14.68 19.76 -7.78
N GLY A 40 -14.87 20.28 -6.56
CA GLY A 40 -15.71 19.65 -5.54
C GLY A 40 -15.07 18.44 -4.84
N ILE A 41 -13.75 18.44 -4.68
CA ILE A 41 -13.07 17.42 -3.87
C ILE A 41 -13.23 17.71 -2.38
N PHE A 42 -13.16 18.99 -2.00
CA PHE A 42 -13.20 19.42 -0.61
C PHE A 42 -14.49 20.15 -0.26
N SER A 43 -14.84 20.18 1.02
CA SER A 43 -15.97 20.97 1.54
C SER A 43 -15.74 22.46 1.35
N GLY A 44 -16.81 23.25 1.42
CA GLY A 44 -16.72 24.71 1.27
C GLY A 44 -15.82 25.39 2.30
N SER A 45 -15.68 24.83 3.50
CA SER A 45 -14.78 25.36 4.54
C SER A 45 -13.32 25.16 4.17
N VAL A 46 -12.97 23.97 3.70
CA VAL A 46 -11.61 23.64 3.26
C VAL A 46 -11.27 24.35 1.95
N GLU A 47 -12.19 24.40 0.97
CA GLU A 47 -11.96 25.15 -0.28
C GLU A 47 -11.69 26.64 -0.01
N ASN A 48 -12.43 27.26 0.89
CA ASN A 48 -12.19 28.67 1.27
C ASN A 48 -10.80 28.86 1.90
N ALA A 49 -10.34 27.90 2.72
CA ALA A 49 -8.98 27.93 3.26
C ALA A 49 -7.92 27.77 2.17
N ILE A 50 -8.15 26.89 1.20
CA ILE A 50 -7.24 26.70 0.06
C ILE A 50 -7.12 27.99 -0.73
N GLU A 51 -8.24 28.63 -1.10
CA GLU A 51 -8.25 29.91 -1.82
C GLU A 51 -7.47 31.01 -1.11
N LYS A 52 -7.66 31.17 0.20
CA LYS A 52 -6.92 32.18 0.97
C LYS A 52 -5.41 31.87 1.07
N VAL A 53 -5.05 30.59 1.15
CA VAL A 53 -3.65 30.20 1.15
C VAL A 53 -3.04 30.39 -0.25
N GLU A 54 -3.77 30.13 -1.34
CA GLU A 54 -3.35 30.46 -2.71
C GLU A 54 -3.06 31.95 -2.87
N GLU A 55 -3.91 32.81 -2.32
CA GLU A 55 -3.70 34.26 -2.30
C GLU A 55 -2.44 34.64 -1.49
N ALA A 56 -2.24 34.00 -0.32
CA ALA A 56 -1.08 34.28 0.53
C ALA A 56 0.25 33.83 -0.10
N VAL A 57 0.24 32.72 -0.84
CA VAL A 57 1.40 32.22 -1.60
C VAL A 57 1.75 33.17 -2.75
N GLY A 58 0.75 33.82 -3.36
CA GLY A 58 0.94 34.83 -4.38
C GLY A 58 1.73 34.33 -5.58
N ASP A 59 2.76 35.10 -5.98
CA ASP A 59 3.62 34.77 -7.13
C ASP A 59 4.89 33.99 -6.75
N ALA A 60 4.95 33.43 -5.53
CA ALA A 60 6.06 32.60 -5.10
C ALA A 60 6.11 31.25 -5.85
N VAL A 61 5.00 30.84 -6.46
CA VAL A 61 4.88 29.63 -7.28
C VAL A 61 4.06 29.91 -8.55
N ASP A 62 4.26 29.05 -9.55
CA ASP A 62 3.52 29.13 -10.81
C ASP A 62 2.01 28.93 -10.56
N ALA A 63 1.20 29.64 -11.35
CA ALA A 63 -0.27 29.62 -11.22
C ALA A 63 -0.86 28.21 -11.23
N ASP A 64 -0.32 27.32 -12.06
CA ASP A 64 -0.77 25.94 -12.21
C ASP A 64 -0.50 25.07 -10.98
N GLN A 65 0.44 25.49 -10.13
CA GLN A 65 0.88 24.75 -8.94
C GLN A 65 0.35 25.33 -7.64
N LYS A 66 -0.20 26.56 -7.66
CA LYS A 66 -0.64 27.27 -6.44
C LYS A 66 -1.53 26.39 -5.55
N ARG A 67 -2.53 25.75 -6.15
CA ARG A 67 -3.47 24.88 -5.42
C ARG A 67 -2.78 23.71 -4.73
N TRP A 68 -1.84 23.06 -5.41
CA TRP A 68 -1.10 21.94 -4.82
C TRP A 68 -0.28 22.41 -3.62
N PHE A 69 0.43 23.53 -3.76
CA PHE A 69 1.23 24.09 -2.68
C PHE A 69 0.35 24.58 -1.52
N ALA A 70 -0.81 25.20 -1.81
CA ALA A 70 -1.76 25.60 -0.77
C ALA A 70 -2.26 24.43 0.07
N ILE A 71 -2.63 23.32 -0.59
CA ILE A 71 -3.05 22.11 0.10
C ILE A 71 -1.90 21.55 0.96
N LYS A 72 -0.67 21.51 0.44
CA LYS A 72 0.51 21.03 1.17
C LYS A 72 0.87 21.90 2.37
N LEU A 73 0.68 23.20 2.27
CA LEU A 73 0.89 24.13 3.38
C LEU A 73 -0.17 23.94 4.48
N LEU A 74 -1.42 23.70 4.10
CA LEU A 74 -2.48 23.34 5.05
C LEU A 74 -2.22 21.99 5.72
N GLU A 75 -1.64 21.02 5.02
CA GLU A 75 -1.18 19.74 5.58
C GLU A 75 0.07 19.88 6.46
N LYS A 76 0.63 21.08 6.60
CA LYS A 76 1.86 21.35 7.36
C LYS A 76 3.07 20.54 6.88
N ASP A 77 3.16 20.26 5.57
CA ASP A 77 4.27 19.51 4.98
C ASP A 77 5.60 20.28 5.16
N SER A 78 6.45 19.78 6.05
CA SER A 78 7.71 20.43 6.42
C SER A 78 8.64 20.65 5.23
N LYS A 79 8.69 19.72 4.28
CA LYS A 79 9.55 19.82 3.09
C LYS A 79 9.09 20.94 2.17
N VAL A 80 7.78 21.11 2.04
CA VAL A 80 7.21 22.19 1.22
C VAL A 80 7.42 23.55 1.89
N ILE A 81 7.26 23.62 3.21
CA ILE A 81 7.51 24.84 3.98
C ILE A 81 8.98 25.27 3.84
N GLU A 82 9.91 24.33 3.99
CA GLU A 82 11.34 24.58 3.80
C GLU A 82 11.70 24.99 2.36
N GLN A 83 11.07 24.38 1.36
CA GLN A 83 11.34 24.64 -0.05
C GLN A 83 10.87 26.02 -0.51
N LEU A 84 9.68 26.45 -0.07
CA LEU A 84 9.05 27.67 -0.56
C LEU A 84 9.65 28.95 0.00
N HIS A 85 10.32 28.90 1.17
CA HIS A 85 10.90 30.08 1.83
C HIS A 85 9.95 31.29 1.85
N LEU A 86 8.67 31.05 2.16
CA LEU A 86 7.66 32.09 2.17
C LEU A 86 7.98 33.19 3.17
N PRO A 87 7.62 34.47 2.89
CA PRO A 87 7.73 35.55 3.84
C PRO A 87 6.90 35.32 5.09
N ALA A 88 7.34 35.83 6.23
CA ALA A 88 6.69 35.63 7.52
C ALA A 88 5.19 36.04 7.51
N SER A 89 4.82 37.04 6.72
CA SER A 89 3.42 37.48 6.55
C SER A 89 2.55 36.42 5.86
N ALA A 90 3.07 35.76 4.83
CA ALA A 90 2.37 34.69 4.14
C ALA A 90 2.22 33.48 5.05
N MET A 91 3.28 33.07 5.74
CA MET A 91 3.20 31.99 6.73
C MET A 91 2.23 32.30 7.89
N ALA A 92 2.13 33.55 8.33
CA ALA A 92 1.14 33.94 9.32
C ALA A 92 -0.30 33.78 8.82
N ALA A 93 -0.55 34.12 7.53
CA ALA A 93 -1.86 33.90 6.90
C ALA A 93 -2.19 32.40 6.80
N VAL A 94 -1.25 31.57 6.37
CA VAL A 94 -1.39 30.10 6.35
C VAL A 94 -1.74 29.57 7.73
N ASN A 95 -0.98 29.93 8.76
CA ASN A 95 -1.21 29.48 10.13
C ASN A 95 -2.57 29.95 10.69
N THR A 96 -3.07 31.09 10.24
CA THR A 96 -4.39 31.58 10.62
C THR A 96 -5.49 30.67 10.06
N GLU A 97 -5.40 30.27 8.80
CA GLU A 97 -6.37 29.36 8.19
C GLU A 97 -6.27 27.93 8.76
N VAL A 98 -5.06 27.46 9.03
CA VAL A 98 -4.82 26.19 9.74
C VAL A 98 -5.53 26.20 11.10
N THR A 99 -5.27 27.21 11.94
CA THR A 99 -5.89 27.31 13.27
C THR A 99 -7.40 27.45 13.18
N ARG A 100 -7.91 28.12 12.14
CA ARG A 100 -9.36 28.25 11.91
C ARG A 100 -9.99 26.90 11.62
N LEU A 101 -9.42 26.13 10.68
CA LEU A 101 -9.93 24.80 10.30
C LEU A 101 -9.88 23.83 11.47
N GLU A 102 -8.75 23.77 12.18
CA GLU A 102 -8.56 22.90 13.34
C GLU A 102 -9.57 23.19 14.45
N LYS A 103 -9.85 24.47 14.69
CA LYS A 103 -10.87 24.87 15.67
C LYS A 103 -12.30 24.58 15.20
N GLU A 104 -12.57 24.70 13.91
CA GLU A 104 -13.89 24.48 13.32
C GLU A 104 -14.28 23.01 13.31
N GLN A 105 -13.32 22.13 13.01
CA GLN A 105 -13.55 20.69 12.86
C GLN A 105 -13.05 19.83 14.03
N ASP A 106 -12.44 20.47 15.04
CA ASP A 106 -11.88 19.80 16.23
C ASP A 106 -10.90 18.67 15.91
N ASP A 107 -10.11 18.84 14.83
CA ASP A 107 -9.10 17.90 14.38
C ASP A 107 -7.93 18.64 13.73
N ASP A 108 -6.79 17.96 13.50
CA ASP A 108 -5.66 18.54 12.79
C ASP A 108 -5.92 18.64 11.27
N THR A 109 -5.31 19.64 10.61
CA THR A 109 -5.57 19.90 9.19
C THR A 109 -5.13 18.80 8.26
N GLU A 110 -4.12 17.99 8.61
CA GLU A 110 -3.70 16.82 7.81
C GLU A 110 -4.80 15.76 7.81
N SER A 111 -5.37 15.46 8.98
CA SER A 111 -6.51 14.54 9.14
C SER A 111 -7.75 15.05 8.41
N ILE A 112 -8.09 16.33 8.57
CA ILE A 112 -9.24 16.96 7.90
C ILE A 112 -9.16 16.79 6.37
N ILE A 113 -8.02 17.16 5.76
CA ILE A 113 -7.82 17.07 4.31
C ILE A 113 -7.84 15.60 3.86
N THR A 114 -7.29 14.71 4.65
CA THR A 114 -7.26 13.28 4.35
C THR A 114 -8.67 12.69 4.40
N ASP A 115 -9.46 13.00 5.41
CA ASP A 115 -10.84 12.51 5.55
C ASP A 115 -11.72 12.99 4.39
N GLU A 116 -11.62 14.25 4.00
CA GLU A 116 -12.36 14.77 2.85
C GLU A 116 -11.95 14.10 1.53
N ARG A 117 -10.66 13.80 1.33
CA ARG A 117 -10.21 13.00 0.19
C ARG A 117 -10.84 11.61 0.18
N TYR A 118 -10.89 10.94 1.33
CA TYR A 118 -11.52 9.63 1.42
C TYR A 118 -13.04 9.69 1.21
N THR A 119 -13.68 10.72 1.69
CA THR A 119 -15.10 10.99 1.45
C THR A 119 -15.38 11.15 -0.05
N TYR A 120 -14.56 11.95 -0.74
CA TYR A 120 -14.65 12.10 -2.19
C TYR A 120 -14.41 10.78 -2.92
N ILE A 121 -13.35 10.05 -2.56
CA ILE A 121 -13.03 8.73 -3.14
C ILE A 121 -14.21 7.77 -2.93
N GLY A 122 -14.80 7.73 -1.75
CA GLY A 122 -16.00 6.92 -1.46
C GLY A 122 -17.16 7.24 -2.41
N SER A 123 -17.44 8.52 -2.61
CA SER A 123 -18.50 8.97 -3.52
C SER A 123 -18.25 8.58 -4.99
N VAL A 124 -16.98 8.58 -5.41
CA VAL A 124 -16.56 8.16 -6.76
C VAL A 124 -16.68 6.65 -6.91
N ILE A 125 -16.23 5.89 -5.92
CA ILE A 125 -16.31 4.42 -5.92
C ILE A 125 -17.76 3.95 -6.04
N ASP A 126 -18.68 4.53 -5.31
CA ASP A 126 -20.09 4.19 -5.35
C ASP A 126 -20.71 4.39 -6.74
N LYS A 127 -20.24 5.38 -7.50
CA LYS A 127 -20.68 5.67 -8.86
C LYS A 127 -19.98 4.82 -9.92
N ALA A 128 -18.67 4.58 -9.75
CA ALA A 128 -17.80 3.96 -10.75
C ALA A 128 -17.75 2.44 -10.64
N VAL A 129 -17.85 1.88 -9.43
CA VAL A 129 -17.70 0.46 -9.19
C VAL A 129 -19.05 -0.24 -9.31
N LYS A 130 -19.38 -0.77 -10.47
CA LYS A 130 -20.39 -1.81 -10.57
C LYS A 130 -19.83 -3.05 -9.88
N LYS A 131 -20.34 -3.37 -8.68
CA LYS A 131 -20.02 -4.63 -7.98
C LYS A 131 -20.46 -5.81 -8.85
N SER A 132 -19.65 -6.15 -9.83
CA SER A 132 -19.66 -7.45 -10.44
C SER A 132 -19.35 -8.41 -9.31
N GLY A 133 -20.30 -9.29 -8.96
CA GLY A 133 -20.08 -10.28 -7.90
C GLY A 133 -18.79 -11.03 -8.22
N LYS A 134 -17.69 -10.62 -7.59
CA LYS A 134 -16.40 -11.28 -7.76
C LYS A 134 -16.61 -12.73 -7.40
N LYS A 135 -16.54 -13.62 -8.38
CA LYS A 135 -16.33 -15.04 -8.09
C LYS A 135 -15.07 -15.09 -7.25
N LEU A 136 -15.24 -15.51 -5.99
CA LEU A 136 -14.14 -15.71 -5.07
C LEU A 136 -12.99 -16.41 -5.81
N SER A 137 -11.81 -15.85 -5.76
CA SER A 137 -10.60 -16.49 -6.25
C SER A 137 -10.47 -17.88 -5.62
N THR A 138 -9.78 -18.80 -6.27
CA THR A 138 -9.51 -20.12 -5.68
C THR A 138 -8.79 -19.98 -4.34
N SER A 139 -7.87 -19.00 -4.24
CA SER A 139 -7.20 -18.65 -2.97
C SER A 139 -8.18 -18.20 -1.90
N ASP A 140 -9.15 -17.32 -2.24
CA ASP A 140 -10.15 -16.83 -1.28
C ASP A 140 -11.06 -17.96 -0.78
N LYS A 141 -11.35 -18.95 -1.64
CA LYS A 141 -12.14 -20.14 -1.24
C LYS A 141 -11.38 -21.04 -0.28
N ILE A 142 -10.08 -21.27 -0.57
CA ILE A 142 -9.21 -22.06 0.30
C ILE A 142 -9.05 -21.34 1.63
N ASP A 143 -8.76 -20.04 1.62
CA ASP A 143 -8.62 -19.24 2.82
C ASP A 143 -9.87 -19.28 3.68
N LYS A 144 -11.04 -19.13 3.11
CA LYS A 144 -12.33 -19.22 3.82
C LYS A 144 -12.58 -20.58 4.49
N ILE A 145 -12.02 -21.66 3.95
CA ILE A 145 -12.13 -23.00 4.53
C ILE A 145 -11.10 -23.17 5.65
N VAL A 146 -9.85 -22.79 5.40
CA VAL A 146 -8.73 -22.97 6.35
C VAL A 146 -8.88 -22.05 7.56
N THR A 147 -9.35 -20.83 7.38
CA THR A 147 -9.56 -19.84 8.46
C THR A 147 -10.92 -19.96 9.14
N ASN A 148 -11.74 -20.93 8.73
CA ASN A 148 -13.04 -21.16 9.38
C ASN A 148 -12.83 -21.60 10.83
N ARG A 149 -13.48 -20.93 11.78
CA ARG A 149 -13.35 -21.16 13.22
C ARG A 149 -13.61 -22.62 13.66
N ILE A 150 -14.50 -23.32 12.96
CA ILE A 150 -14.86 -24.71 13.29
C ILE A 150 -14.00 -25.70 12.51
N LEU A 151 -13.79 -25.44 11.19
CA LEU A 151 -13.04 -26.33 10.31
C LEU A 151 -11.52 -26.18 10.47
N GLY A 152 -11.04 -25.03 10.93
CA GLY A 152 -9.62 -24.76 11.11
C GLY A 152 -8.94 -25.74 12.09
N ILE A 153 -9.61 -26.09 13.19
CA ILE A 153 -9.05 -27.01 14.21
C ILE A 153 -8.82 -28.41 13.64
N PRO A 154 -9.82 -29.09 13.03
CA PRO A 154 -9.59 -30.42 12.46
C PRO A 154 -8.62 -30.39 11.26
N ILE A 155 -8.62 -29.35 10.44
CA ILE A 155 -7.65 -29.19 9.35
C ILE A 155 -6.24 -29.06 9.91
N PHE A 156 -6.05 -28.22 10.92
CA PHE A 156 -4.77 -28.09 11.62
C PHE A 156 -4.28 -29.43 12.19
N ALA A 157 -5.16 -30.15 12.89
CA ALA A 157 -4.83 -31.45 13.44
C ALA A 157 -4.41 -32.46 12.34
N ALA A 158 -5.11 -32.49 11.22
CA ALA A 158 -4.78 -33.35 10.10
C ALA A 158 -3.43 -32.99 9.46
N VAL A 159 -3.15 -31.70 9.28
CA VAL A 159 -1.86 -31.20 8.74
C VAL A 159 -0.72 -31.55 9.71
N MET A 160 -0.91 -31.32 11.02
CA MET A 160 0.11 -31.63 12.02
C MET A 160 0.37 -33.12 12.10
N TRP A 161 -0.68 -33.95 12.02
CA TRP A 161 -0.52 -35.42 11.98
C TRP A 161 0.26 -35.85 10.74
N PHE A 162 -0.04 -35.27 9.58
CA PHE A 162 0.66 -35.58 8.32
C PHE A 162 2.14 -35.17 8.35
N VAL A 163 2.43 -33.97 8.88
CA VAL A 163 3.82 -33.51 9.06
C VAL A 163 4.57 -34.44 10.03
N TYR A 164 3.94 -34.76 11.17
CA TYR A 164 4.53 -35.68 12.15
C TYR A 164 4.81 -37.06 11.53
N TYR A 165 3.86 -37.60 10.77
CA TYR A 165 4.02 -38.89 10.09
C TYR A 165 5.21 -38.88 9.14
N ILE A 166 5.34 -37.85 8.28
CA ILE A 166 6.46 -37.72 7.36
C ILE A 166 7.78 -37.55 8.11
N CYS A 167 7.82 -36.67 9.10
CA CYS A 167 9.06 -36.40 9.83
C CYS A 167 9.56 -37.61 10.63
N VAL A 168 8.67 -38.32 11.31
CA VAL A 168 9.06 -39.42 12.17
C VAL A 168 9.17 -40.73 11.42
N SER A 169 8.18 -41.09 10.61
CA SER A 169 8.13 -42.42 9.96
C SER A 169 8.96 -42.52 8.68
N THR A 170 9.21 -41.40 8.00
CA THR A 170 9.94 -41.43 6.71
C THR A 170 11.32 -40.80 6.83
N LEU A 171 11.39 -39.52 7.20
CA LEU A 171 12.65 -38.80 7.27
C LEU A 171 13.47 -39.21 8.52
N GLY A 172 12.78 -39.42 9.65
CA GLY A 172 13.43 -39.79 10.90
C GLY A 172 14.04 -41.19 10.86
N THR A 173 13.30 -42.17 10.36
CA THR A 173 13.82 -43.55 10.20
C THR A 173 14.95 -43.59 9.18
N MET A 174 14.77 -43.01 8.01
CA MET A 174 15.81 -42.96 6.97
C MET A 174 17.09 -42.25 7.44
N GLY A 175 16.97 -41.15 8.22
CA GLY A 175 18.11 -40.46 8.81
C GLY A 175 18.79 -41.26 9.90
N THR A 176 18.00 -41.96 10.76
CA THR A 176 18.55 -42.83 11.83
C THR A 176 19.24 -44.05 11.25
N ASP A 177 18.65 -44.70 10.24
CA ASP A 177 19.24 -45.86 9.61
C ASP A 177 20.55 -45.49 8.90
N TRP A 178 20.55 -44.38 8.14
CA TRP A 178 21.77 -43.85 7.53
C TRP A 178 22.87 -43.53 8.57
N ALA A 179 22.52 -42.91 9.68
CA ALA A 179 23.46 -42.62 10.75
C ALA A 179 24.01 -43.90 11.42
N ASN A 180 23.15 -44.88 11.68
CA ASN A 180 23.54 -46.13 12.26
C ASN A 180 24.47 -46.94 11.31
N ASP A 181 24.13 -47.01 10.04
CA ASP A 181 24.96 -47.73 9.07
C ASP A 181 26.30 -47.06 8.88
N THR A 182 26.33 -45.73 8.76
CA THR A 182 27.56 -44.99 8.47
C THR A 182 28.48 -44.92 9.70
N PHE A 183 27.92 -44.56 10.87
CA PHE A 183 28.74 -44.39 12.09
C PHE A 183 28.81 -45.66 12.93
N GLY A 184 27.71 -46.38 13.09
CA GLY A 184 27.67 -47.61 13.91
C GLY A 184 28.48 -48.71 13.27
N GLY A 185 28.30 -48.99 12.00
CA GLY A 185 29.08 -49.98 11.23
C GLY A 185 30.57 -49.64 11.18
N GLY A 186 30.89 -48.41 10.86
CA GLY A 186 32.29 -47.94 10.79
C GLY A 186 33.03 -48.01 12.15
N ILE A 187 32.37 -47.67 13.22
CA ILE A 187 32.97 -47.76 14.57
C ILE A 187 33.14 -49.22 15.02
N GLN A 188 32.21 -50.10 14.71
CA GLN A 188 32.33 -51.52 15.00
C GLN A 188 33.45 -52.19 14.24
N GLU A 189 33.60 -51.93 12.94
CA GLU A 189 34.72 -52.40 12.11
C GLU A 189 36.06 -51.90 12.61
N TRP A 190 36.16 -50.62 12.94
CA TRP A 190 37.37 -50.01 13.48
C TRP A 190 37.76 -50.62 14.82
N ALA A 191 36.76 -50.73 15.76
CA ALA A 191 36.97 -51.31 17.09
C ALA A 191 37.36 -52.78 17.00
N GLY A 192 36.72 -53.56 16.11
CA GLY A 192 37.04 -54.94 15.84
C GLY A 192 38.45 -55.14 15.28
N ALA A 193 38.85 -54.30 14.34
CA ALA A 193 40.21 -54.31 13.78
C ALA A 193 41.27 -53.90 14.81
N ALA A 194 40.99 -52.91 15.66
CA ALA A 194 41.90 -52.54 16.74
C ALA A 194 42.07 -53.61 17.82
N LEU A 195 40.99 -54.29 18.18
CA LEU A 195 41.06 -55.43 19.10
C LEU A 195 41.81 -56.65 18.51
N ALA A 196 41.61 -56.93 17.23
CA ALA A 196 42.32 -58.01 16.54
C ALA A 196 43.84 -57.71 16.36
N ALA A 197 44.19 -56.42 16.29
CA ALA A 197 45.61 -56.03 16.23
C ALA A 197 46.32 -55.98 17.58
N ALA A 198 45.56 -55.97 18.70
CA ALA A 198 46.09 -55.89 20.07
C ALA A 198 46.19 -57.24 20.80
N GLY A 199 45.63 -58.29 20.22
CA GLY A 199 45.68 -59.69 20.75
C GLY A 199 46.51 -60.58 19.86
#